data_5b15463da35f1dd719af867263e7e4ca
#
_entry.id   5b15463da35f1dd719af867263e7e4ca
#
_cell.length_a   1.000
_cell.length_b   1.000
_cell.length_c   1.000
_cell.angle_alpha   90.00
_cell.angle_beta   90.00
_cell.angle_gamma   90.00
#
_symmetry.space_group_name_H-M   'P 1'
#
loop_
_entity.id
_entity.type
_entity.pdbx_description
1 polymer ?
#
loop_
_entity_poly.entity_id
_entity_poly.type
_entity_poly.pdbx_seq_one_letter_code
_entity_poly.pdbx_strand_id
1 'polypeptide(L)'
;NGNVFSKLAMTYTELVDNATAITAGLLEYTGLRKAVPVYMDKSCVALAAFMGVVMTDNFYVLLEPGHPAERLHGILNTLEADIIVTSRKYEKKAAKLEFDGTIIYVEDLLLTEVTEDTVKKLDNIKKNTLDIDPLYAIFTSGSTGVPKGVVVNHRSVIDFIDCFTDTFGISENDVIGNQAPFDFDVSVKDI
;
A
#
# COMPACT_ATOMS: atom_id res chain seq x y z
N ASN A 1 -19.18 16.90 -0.54
CA ASN A 1 -18.43 15.79 -1.16
C ASN A 1 -17.21 16.38 -1.89
N GLY A 2 -16.14 16.67 -1.14
CA GLY A 2 -14.88 17.10 -1.73
C GLY A 2 -14.22 15.88 -2.42
N ASN A 3 -13.73 16.09 -3.64
CA ASN A 3 -12.99 15.05 -4.37
C ASN A 3 -11.75 14.65 -3.57
N VAL A 4 -11.69 13.44 -3.04
CA VAL A 4 -10.59 12.91 -2.21
C VAL A 4 -9.23 13.07 -2.90
N PHE A 5 -9.21 13.03 -4.25
CA PHE A 5 -8.00 13.16 -5.07
C PHE A 5 -7.47 14.59 -5.20
N SER A 6 -8.27 15.60 -4.88
CA SER A 6 -7.85 17.01 -4.87
C SER A 6 -7.46 17.52 -3.49
N LYS A 7 -7.66 16.71 -2.43
CA LYS A 7 -7.29 17.10 -1.07
C LYS A 7 -5.77 17.05 -0.89
N LEU A 8 -5.20 18.18 -0.52
CA LEU A 8 -3.80 18.31 -0.10
C LEU A 8 -3.56 17.77 1.32
N ALA A 9 -4.61 17.50 2.09
CA ALA A 9 -4.56 17.00 3.45
C ALA A 9 -5.69 15.99 3.70
N MET A 10 -5.43 15.04 4.59
CA MET A 10 -6.35 14.00 5.05
C MET A 10 -6.22 13.88 6.57
N THR A 11 -7.33 13.85 7.29
CA THR A 11 -7.34 13.55 8.72
C THR A 11 -7.15 12.05 8.94
N TYR A 12 -6.75 11.65 10.15
CA TYR A 12 -6.66 10.21 10.50
C TYR A 12 -8.00 9.49 10.38
N THR A 13 -9.12 10.15 10.72
CA THR A 13 -10.46 9.59 10.52
C THR A 13 -10.74 9.33 9.04
N GLU A 14 -10.47 10.31 8.17
CA GLU A 14 -10.62 10.13 6.73
C GLU A 14 -9.68 9.05 6.16
N LEU A 15 -8.48 8.92 6.71
CA LEU A 15 -7.55 7.85 6.32
C LEU A 15 -8.13 6.47 6.64
N VAL A 16 -8.66 6.30 7.85
CA VAL A 16 -9.28 5.04 8.29
C VAL A 16 -10.53 4.72 7.46
N ASP A 17 -11.40 5.70 7.24
CA ASP A 17 -12.62 5.52 6.45
C ASP A 17 -12.30 5.12 5.00
N ASN A 18 -11.36 5.82 4.37
CA ASN A 18 -10.91 5.51 3.01
C ASN A 18 -10.22 4.13 2.94
N ALA A 19 -9.35 3.82 3.88
CA ALA A 19 -8.70 2.51 3.94
C ALA A 19 -9.73 1.38 4.10
N THR A 20 -10.75 1.58 4.94
CA THR A 20 -11.83 0.60 5.16
C THR A 20 -12.66 0.38 3.90
N ALA A 21 -13.00 1.44 3.15
CA ALA A 21 -13.70 1.33 1.88
C ALA A 21 -12.86 0.58 0.82
N ILE A 22 -11.57 0.93 0.73
CA ILE A 22 -10.61 0.23 -0.16
C ILE A 22 -10.51 -1.24 0.21
N THR A 23 -10.39 -1.55 1.50
CA THR A 23 -10.38 -2.94 2.00
C THR A 23 -11.62 -3.70 1.56
N ALA A 24 -12.81 -3.10 1.78
CA ALA A 24 -14.09 -3.70 1.41
C ALA A 24 -14.12 -4.11 -0.07
N GLY A 25 -13.64 -3.23 -0.95
CA GLY A 25 -13.57 -3.51 -2.38
C GLY A 25 -12.51 -4.56 -2.73
N LEU A 26 -11.35 -4.55 -2.08
CA LEU A 26 -10.26 -5.48 -2.36
C LEU A 26 -10.59 -6.92 -1.96
N LEU A 27 -11.44 -7.15 -0.96
CA LEU A 27 -11.84 -8.49 -0.52
C LEU A 27 -12.47 -9.35 -1.64
N GLU A 28 -12.93 -8.74 -2.73
CA GLU A 28 -13.49 -9.43 -3.88
C GLU A 28 -12.42 -9.89 -4.90
N TYR A 29 -11.21 -9.33 -4.82
CA TYR A 29 -10.18 -9.50 -5.86
C TYR A 29 -8.94 -10.25 -5.38
N THR A 30 -8.71 -10.38 -4.11
CA THR A 30 -7.47 -10.95 -3.59
C THR A 30 -7.71 -11.95 -2.46
N GLY A 31 -6.84 -12.94 -2.36
CA GLY A 31 -6.76 -13.83 -1.19
C GLY A 31 -6.01 -13.17 -0.03
N LEU A 32 -5.43 -13.99 0.84
CA LEU A 32 -4.62 -13.55 1.97
C LEU A 32 -3.12 -13.70 1.66
N ARG A 33 -2.29 -12.86 2.27
CA ARG A 33 -0.81 -12.93 2.20
C ARG A 33 -0.26 -12.85 0.78
N LYS A 34 -0.95 -12.09 -0.07
CA LYS A 34 -0.56 -11.82 -1.45
C LYS A 34 0.14 -10.48 -1.58
N ALA A 35 1.04 -10.38 -2.56
CA ALA A 35 1.58 -9.09 -2.97
C ALA A 35 0.52 -8.28 -3.72
N VAL A 36 0.30 -7.05 -3.30
CA VAL A 36 -0.59 -6.10 -3.99
C VAL A 36 0.22 -4.89 -4.43
N PRO A 37 0.65 -4.83 -5.71
CA PRO A 37 1.28 -3.65 -6.26
C PRO A 37 0.34 -2.44 -6.23
N VAL A 38 0.86 -1.30 -5.72
CA VAL A 38 0.18 -0.01 -5.71
C VAL A 38 0.93 0.93 -6.65
N TYR A 39 0.39 1.13 -7.85
CA TYR A 39 0.98 1.94 -8.91
C TYR A 39 0.44 3.36 -8.87
N MET A 40 1.00 4.16 -7.96
CA MET A 40 0.56 5.53 -7.68
C MET A 40 1.75 6.40 -7.25
N ASP A 41 1.62 7.72 -7.44
CA ASP A 41 2.54 8.68 -6.85
C ASP A 41 2.28 8.86 -5.34
N LYS A 42 3.28 9.39 -4.66
CA LYS A 42 3.22 9.72 -3.24
C LYS A 42 2.06 10.68 -2.96
N SER A 43 1.09 10.23 -2.17
CA SER A 43 -0.12 10.99 -1.85
C SER A 43 -0.84 10.42 -0.62
N CYS A 44 -1.77 11.17 -0.03
CA CYS A 44 -2.63 10.68 1.05
C CYS A 44 -3.49 9.48 0.59
N VAL A 45 -3.92 9.47 -0.68
CA VAL A 45 -4.69 8.34 -1.24
C VAL A 45 -3.83 7.09 -1.38
N ALA A 46 -2.54 7.23 -1.71
CA ALA A 46 -1.62 6.10 -1.73
C ALA A 46 -1.45 5.49 -0.32
N LEU A 47 -1.39 6.32 0.73
CA LEU A 47 -1.38 5.83 2.12
C LEU A 47 -2.66 5.07 2.47
N ALA A 48 -3.82 5.60 2.08
CA ALA A 48 -5.09 4.90 2.28
C ALA A 48 -5.12 3.56 1.52
N ALA A 49 -4.53 3.49 0.32
CA ALA A 49 -4.40 2.24 -0.43
C ALA A 49 -3.47 1.24 0.26
N PHE A 50 -2.32 1.69 0.81
CA PHE A 50 -1.43 0.82 1.60
C PHE A 50 -2.15 0.23 2.81
N MET A 51 -2.82 1.08 3.60
CA MET A 51 -3.59 0.62 4.76
C MET A 51 -4.73 -0.33 4.34
N GLY A 52 -5.43 -0.02 3.25
CA GLY A 52 -6.48 -0.87 2.71
C GLY A 52 -5.98 -2.26 2.30
N VAL A 53 -4.81 -2.33 1.67
CA VAL A 53 -4.16 -3.61 1.34
C VAL A 53 -3.81 -4.39 2.61
N VAL A 54 -3.17 -3.73 3.57
CA VAL A 54 -2.75 -4.35 4.84
C VAL A 54 -3.94 -4.89 5.63
N MET A 55 -5.05 -4.17 5.67
CA MET A 55 -6.26 -4.60 6.36
C MET A 55 -6.92 -5.85 5.74
N THR A 56 -6.55 -6.24 4.51
CA THR A 56 -6.95 -7.52 3.90
C THR A 56 -6.01 -8.69 4.21
N ASP A 57 -5.04 -8.55 5.12
CA ASP A 57 -3.95 -9.50 5.39
C ASP A 57 -3.06 -9.75 4.16
N ASN A 58 -2.89 -8.72 3.34
CA ASN A 58 -1.98 -8.69 2.20
C ASN A 58 -0.86 -7.68 2.44
N PHE A 59 0.17 -7.69 1.61
CA PHE A 59 1.27 -6.74 1.71
C PHE A 59 1.37 -5.87 0.47
N TYR A 60 1.59 -4.58 0.68
CA TYR A 60 1.72 -3.66 -0.45
C TYR A 60 3.13 -3.63 -1.02
N VAL A 61 3.21 -3.32 -2.32
CA VAL A 61 4.45 -3.04 -3.03
C VAL A 61 4.25 -1.75 -3.82
N LEU A 62 4.92 -0.68 -3.42
CA LEU A 62 4.80 0.56 -4.17
C LEU A 62 5.54 0.46 -5.50
N LEU A 63 4.86 0.81 -6.57
CA LEU A 63 5.40 1.01 -7.91
C LEU A 63 5.30 2.50 -8.27
N GLU A 64 6.43 3.22 -8.22
CA GLU A 64 6.46 4.65 -8.56
C GLU A 64 6.28 4.84 -10.08
N PRO A 65 5.26 5.60 -10.53
CA PRO A 65 4.97 5.80 -11.96
C PRO A 65 6.05 6.55 -12.74
N GLY A 66 7.04 7.09 -12.05
CA GLY A 66 8.22 7.72 -12.63
C GLY A 66 9.33 6.75 -13.03
N HIS A 67 9.28 5.49 -12.56
CA HIS A 67 10.29 4.50 -12.92
C HIS A 67 10.20 4.04 -14.38
N PRO A 68 11.35 3.61 -14.96
CA PRO A 68 11.37 2.99 -16.29
C PRO A 68 10.46 1.75 -16.36
N ALA A 69 9.76 1.58 -17.49
CA ALA A 69 8.83 0.47 -17.70
C ALA A 69 9.50 -0.91 -17.52
N GLU A 70 10.74 -1.06 -18.00
CA GLU A 70 11.53 -2.29 -17.85
C GLU A 70 11.72 -2.68 -16.38
N ARG A 71 12.00 -1.70 -15.49
CA ARG A 71 12.11 -1.93 -14.05
C ARG A 71 10.77 -2.39 -13.48
N LEU A 72 9.66 -1.73 -13.84
CA LEU A 72 8.32 -2.06 -13.37
C LEU A 72 7.90 -3.47 -13.81
N HIS A 73 8.17 -3.83 -15.07
CA HIS A 73 7.95 -5.18 -15.59
C HIS A 73 8.75 -6.22 -14.81
N GLY A 74 10.04 -5.96 -14.55
CA GLY A 74 10.88 -6.86 -13.77
C GLY A 74 10.33 -7.10 -12.35
N ILE A 75 9.79 -6.05 -11.71
CA ILE A 75 9.17 -6.16 -10.39
C ILE A 75 7.87 -6.98 -10.48
N LEU A 76 6.98 -6.65 -11.41
CA LEU A 76 5.69 -7.33 -11.58
C LEU A 76 5.87 -8.83 -11.88
N ASN A 77 6.81 -9.17 -12.74
CA ASN A 77 7.15 -10.56 -13.06
C ASN A 77 7.68 -11.34 -11.85
N THR A 78 8.39 -10.66 -10.93
CA THR A 78 8.92 -11.29 -9.71
C THR A 78 7.82 -11.49 -8.65
N LEU A 79 6.81 -10.59 -8.63
CA LEU A 79 5.76 -10.61 -7.61
C LEU A 79 4.69 -11.68 -7.86
N GLU A 80 4.53 -12.13 -9.10
CA GLU A 80 3.42 -13.02 -9.51
C GLU A 80 2.06 -12.49 -8.99
N ALA A 81 1.86 -11.16 -9.10
CA ALA A 81 0.68 -10.50 -8.57
C ALA A 81 -0.55 -10.74 -9.44
N ASP A 82 -1.71 -10.95 -8.82
CA ASP A 82 -2.98 -11.15 -9.52
C ASP A 82 -3.67 -9.82 -9.85
N ILE A 83 -3.37 -8.77 -9.08
CA ILE A 83 -3.99 -7.45 -9.20
C ILE A 83 -2.96 -6.32 -9.09
N ILE A 84 -3.30 -5.15 -9.66
CA ILE A 84 -2.61 -3.87 -9.43
C ILE A 84 -3.66 -2.85 -8.99
N VAL A 85 -3.40 -2.13 -7.88
CA VAL A 85 -4.18 -0.96 -7.50
C VAL A 85 -3.53 0.29 -8.08
N THR A 86 -4.30 1.11 -8.79
CA THR A 86 -3.81 2.37 -9.37
C THR A 86 -4.87 3.46 -9.32
N SER A 87 -4.52 4.68 -9.72
CA SER A 87 -5.47 5.77 -9.93
C SER A 87 -5.76 5.94 -11.42
N ARG A 88 -6.96 6.41 -11.77
CA ARG A 88 -7.35 6.78 -13.14
C ARG A 88 -6.40 7.81 -13.77
N LYS A 89 -5.71 8.59 -12.95
CA LYS A 89 -4.61 9.47 -13.38
C LYS A 89 -3.53 8.70 -14.15
N TYR A 90 -3.30 7.45 -13.80
CA TYR A 90 -2.27 6.59 -14.40
C TYR A 90 -2.80 5.52 -15.35
N GLU A 91 -4.10 5.52 -15.68
CA GLU A 91 -4.74 4.53 -16.55
C GLU A 91 -3.94 4.24 -17.84
N LYS A 92 -3.56 5.30 -18.58
CA LYS A 92 -2.78 5.16 -19.82
C LYS A 92 -1.36 4.62 -19.63
N LYS A 93 -0.77 4.87 -18.47
CA LYS A 93 0.56 4.33 -18.12
C LYS A 93 0.44 2.89 -17.63
N ALA A 94 -0.57 2.60 -16.80
CA ALA A 94 -0.84 1.26 -16.30
C ALA A 94 -1.15 0.28 -17.45
N ALA A 95 -1.91 0.70 -18.46
CA ALA A 95 -2.18 -0.09 -19.66
C ALA A 95 -0.91 -0.48 -20.44
N LYS A 96 0.18 0.31 -20.31
CA LYS A 96 1.47 0.01 -20.97
C LYS A 96 2.35 -0.95 -20.16
N LEU A 97 1.96 -1.30 -18.93
CA LEU A 97 2.69 -2.26 -18.10
C LEU A 97 2.53 -3.70 -18.59
N GLU A 98 1.65 -3.95 -19.58
CA GLU A 98 1.39 -5.28 -20.14
C GLU A 98 1.18 -6.33 -19.03
N PHE A 99 0.47 -5.92 -17.98
CA PHE A 99 0.22 -6.74 -16.81
C PHE A 99 -0.88 -7.77 -17.11
N ASP A 100 -0.58 -9.05 -16.87
CA ASP A 100 -1.50 -10.17 -17.10
C ASP A 100 -2.38 -10.44 -15.86
N GLY A 101 -2.99 -9.40 -15.31
CA GLY A 101 -3.86 -9.45 -14.14
C GLY A 101 -4.92 -8.37 -14.20
N THR A 102 -5.60 -8.15 -13.08
CA THR A 102 -6.65 -7.14 -12.99
C THR A 102 -6.11 -5.80 -12.52
N ILE A 103 -6.36 -4.74 -13.28
CA ILE A 103 -6.08 -3.36 -12.87
C ILE A 103 -7.31 -2.80 -12.18
N ILE A 104 -7.16 -2.41 -10.91
CA ILE A 104 -8.22 -1.88 -10.07
C ILE A 104 -7.95 -0.41 -9.80
N TYR A 105 -8.97 0.42 -9.96
CA TYR A 105 -8.85 1.85 -9.71
C TYR A 105 -9.26 2.19 -8.28
N VAL A 106 -8.38 2.89 -7.57
CA VAL A 106 -8.61 3.30 -6.18
C VAL A 106 -9.87 4.17 -6.07
N GLU A 107 -10.22 4.92 -7.13
CA GLU A 107 -11.45 5.70 -7.22
C GLU A 107 -12.71 4.85 -7.10
N ASP A 108 -12.69 3.64 -7.66
CA ASP A 108 -13.83 2.71 -7.59
C ASP A 108 -13.88 2.05 -6.21
N LEU A 109 -12.73 1.67 -5.66
CA LEU A 109 -12.62 1.11 -4.32
C LEU A 109 -13.13 2.07 -3.24
N LEU A 110 -12.85 3.37 -3.36
CA LEU A 110 -13.32 4.40 -2.43
C LEU A 110 -14.84 4.59 -2.43
N LEU A 111 -15.55 4.08 -3.42
CA LEU A 111 -17.01 4.11 -3.50
C LEU A 111 -17.65 2.83 -2.96
N THR A 112 -16.86 1.85 -2.53
CA THR A 112 -17.36 0.58 -2.01
C THR A 112 -18.08 0.80 -0.68
N GLU A 113 -19.30 0.30 -0.58
CA GLU A 113 -20.08 0.34 0.66
C GLU A 113 -19.51 -0.67 1.67
N VAL A 114 -19.29 -0.20 2.89
CA VAL A 114 -18.85 -1.04 4.01
C VAL A 114 -20.07 -1.62 4.69
N THR A 115 -20.35 -2.89 4.43
CA THR A 115 -21.51 -3.61 4.98
C THR A 115 -21.16 -4.28 6.31
N GLU A 116 -22.19 -4.73 7.06
CA GLU A 116 -21.97 -5.54 8.27
C GLU A 116 -21.21 -6.85 7.97
N ASP A 117 -21.40 -7.44 6.79
CA ASP A 117 -20.66 -8.64 6.36
C ASP A 117 -19.18 -8.30 6.15
N THR A 118 -18.89 -7.16 5.54
CA THR A 118 -17.52 -6.64 5.41
C THR A 118 -16.86 -6.51 6.78
N VAL A 119 -17.52 -5.88 7.74
CA VAL A 119 -16.97 -5.70 9.10
C VAL A 119 -16.67 -7.06 9.75
N LYS A 120 -17.57 -8.03 9.63
CA LYS A 120 -17.34 -9.39 10.16
C LYS A 120 -16.15 -10.09 9.51
N LYS A 121 -15.98 -9.94 8.20
CA LYS A 121 -14.80 -10.47 7.47
C LYS A 121 -13.51 -9.82 7.96
N LEU A 122 -13.49 -8.49 8.13
CA LEU A 122 -12.33 -7.78 8.65
C LEU A 122 -11.98 -8.20 10.08
N ASP A 123 -12.97 -8.34 10.95
CA ASP A 123 -12.75 -8.84 12.31
C ASP A 123 -12.16 -10.24 12.33
N ASN A 124 -12.59 -11.10 11.40
CA ASN A 124 -12.02 -12.44 11.27
C ASN A 124 -10.59 -12.42 10.74
N ILE A 125 -10.29 -11.60 9.74
CA ILE A 125 -8.93 -11.38 9.22
C ILE A 125 -8.04 -10.91 10.36
N LYS A 126 -8.41 -9.83 11.04
CA LYS A 126 -7.64 -9.24 12.15
C LYS A 126 -7.30 -10.24 13.27
N LYS A 127 -8.22 -11.17 13.57
CA LYS A 127 -7.99 -12.21 14.59
C LYS A 127 -6.97 -13.27 14.16
N ASN A 128 -6.75 -13.44 12.87
CA ASN A 128 -5.89 -14.47 12.30
C ASN A 128 -4.58 -13.91 11.73
N THR A 129 -4.47 -12.61 11.56
CA THR A 129 -3.22 -11.94 11.14
C THR A 129 -2.18 -12.05 12.26
N LEU A 130 -0.98 -12.44 11.89
CA LEU A 130 0.16 -12.56 12.79
C LEU A 130 1.12 -11.38 12.59
N ASP A 131 1.83 -11.01 13.63
CA ASP A 131 2.84 -9.95 13.55
C ASP A 131 4.07 -10.31 12.67
N ILE A 132 4.24 -11.59 12.36
CA ILE A 132 5.24 -12.08 11.41
C ILE A 132 4.73 -12.11 9.96
N ASP A 133 3.43 -11.84 9.71
CA ASP A 133 2.91 -11.75 8.36
C ASP A 133 3.51 -10.55 7.62
N PRO A 134 3.67 -10.62 6.28
CA PRO A 134 4.22 -9.54 5.48
C PRO A 134 3.41 -8.25 5.59
N LEU A 135 4.08 -7.11 5.72
CA LEU A 135 3.47 -5.78 5.70
C LEU A 135 3.69 -5.07 4.37
N TYR A 136 4.92 -5.06 3.88
CA TYR A 136 5.28 -4.49 2.59
C TYR A 136 6.50 -5.17 1.98
N ALA A 137 6.74 -4.91 0.69
CA ALA A 137 8.01 -5.24 0.05
C ALA A 137 8.56 -4.05 -0.73
N ILE A 138 9.88 -3.89 -0.66
CA ILE A 138 10.64 -2.89 -1.41
C ILE A 138 11.62 -3.57 -2.34
N PHE A 139 11.72 -3.07 -3.57
CA PHE A 139 12.60 -3.61 -4.59
C PHE A 139 13.88 -2.80 -4.75
N THR A 140 15.00 -3.47 -4.62
CA THR A 140 16.33 -2.92 -4.88
C THR A 140 16.86 -3.35 -6.24
N SER A 141 17.79 -2.58 -6.81
CA SER A 141 18.51 -2.97 -8.01
C SER A 141 19.42 -4.16 -7.68
N GLY A 142 19.07 -5.35 -8.18
CA GLY A 142 19.94 -6.53 -8.03
C GLY A 142 21.22 -6.39 -8.83
N SER A 143 22.34 -6.89 -8.31
CA SER A 143 23.65 -6.95 -9.02
C SER A 143 23.59 -7.74 -10.34
N THR A 144 22.57 -8.55 -10.52
CA THR A 144 22.30 -9.37 -11.72
C THR A 144 21.37 -8.70 -12.73
N GLY A 145 20.94 -7.45 -12.48
CA GLY A 145 19.96 -6.74 -13.31
C GLY A 145 18.50 -7.08 -13.00
N VAL A 146 18.23 -8.19 -12.30
CA VAL A 146 16.87 -8.56 -11.88
C VAL A 146 16.55 -7.87 -10.56
N PRO A 147 15.43 -7.14 -10.45
CA PRO A 147 15.03 -6.51 -9.19
C PRO A 147 14.83 -7.57 -8.09
N LYS A 148 15.36 -7.28 -6.89
CA LYS A 148 15.20 -8.15 -5.71
C LYS A 148 14.25 -7.48 -4.71
N GLY A 149 13.19 -8.19 -4.32
CA GLY A 149 12.26 -7.76 -3.29
C GLY A 149 12.74 -8.13 -1.90
N VAL A 150 12.71 -7.18 -0.99
CA VAL A 150 12.88 -7.40 0.45
C VAL A 150 11.52 -7.26 1.09
N VAL A 151 11.04 -8.34 1.69
CA VAL A 151 9.74 -8.38 2.40
C VAL A 151 9.97 -8.05 3.86
N VAL A 152 9.20 -7.11 4.40
CA VAL A 152 9.24 -6.68 5.80
C VAL A 152 7.90 -7.04 6.45
N ASN A 153 7.95 -7.61 7.64
CA ASN A 153 6.77 -8.01 8.41
C ASN A 153 6.32 -6.93 9.41
N HIS A 154 5.12 -7.08 9.96
CA HIS A 154 4.55 -6.15 10.94
C HIS A 154 5.45 -5.98 12.16
N ARG A 155 5.95 -7.07 12.76
CA ARG A 155 6.80 -7.04 13.96
C ARG A 155 8.03 -6.16 13.76
N SER A 156 8.71 -6.33 12.61
CA SER A 156 9.92 -5.54 12.32
C SER A 156 9.65 -4.04 12.25
N VAL A 157 8.48 -3.65 11.73
CA VAL A 157 8.10 -2.22 11.67
C VAL A 157 7.69 -1.72 13.05
N ILE A 158 6.92 -2.48 13.82
CA ILE A 158 6.53 -2.11 15.19
C ILE A 158 7.77 -1.91 16.07
N ASP A 159 8.68 -2.89 16.10
CA ASP A 159 9.92 -2.81 16.86
C ASP A 159 10.79 -1.61 16.43
N PHE A 160 10.85 -1.35 15.12
CA PHE A 160 11.59 -0.22 14.56
C PHE A 160 10.99 1.13 15.00
N ILE A 161 9.66 1.29 14.89
CA ILE A 161 8.98 2.54 15.24
C ILE A 161 9.05 2.80 16.75
N ASP A 162 8.87 1.78 17.57
CA ASP A 162 9.02 1.91 19.03
C ASP A 162 10.42 2.38 19.39
N CYS A 163 11.46 1.73 18.88
CA CYS A 163 12.84 2.13 19.08
C CYS A 163 13.14 3.55 18.55
N PHE A 164 12.59 3.90 17.39
CA PHE A 164 12.80 5.20 16.75
C PHE A 164 12.16 6.33 17.56
N THR A 165 10.90 6.16 17.97
CA THR A 165 10.17 7.16 18.75
C THR A 165 10.81 7.39 20.10
N ASP A 166 11.24 6.33 20.79
CA ASP A 166 11.95 6.42 22.08
C ASP A 166 13.32 7.10 21.91
N THR A 167 14.08 6.74 20.89
CA THR A 167 15.45 7.28 20.68
C THR A 167 15.43 8.77 20.36
N PHE A 168 14.45 9.23 19.59
CA PHE A 168 14.36 10.62 19.15
C PHE A 168 13.38 11.46 19.98
N GLY A 169 12.70 10.86 20.96
CA GLY A 169 11.74 11.54 21.84
C GLY A 169 10.51 12.06 21.09
N ILE A 170 10.06 11.34 20.06
CA ILE A 170 8.91 11.75 19.24
C ILE A 170 7.62 11.55 20.03
N SER A 171 6.74 12.54 19.94
CA SER A 171 5.46 12.59 20.65
C SER A 171 4.30 12.93 19.72
N GLU A 172 3.08 12.85 20.23
CA GLU A 172 1.85 13.23 19.51
C GLU A 172 1.77 14.71 19.12
N ASN A 173 2.69 15.56 19.65
CA ASN A 173 2.73 16.99 19.32
C ASN A 173 3.71 17.30 18.17
N ASP A 174 4.45 16.30 17.70
CA ASP A 174 5.43 16.50 16.64
C ASP A 174 4.79 16.44 15.26
N VAL A 175 5.35 17.24 14.34
CA VAL A 175 4.97 17.23 12.93
C VAL A 175 6.14 16.65 12.13
N ILE A 176 5.94 15.44 11.60
CA ILE A 176 6.98 14.72 10.87
C ILE A 176 6.88 15.04 9.38
N GLY A 177 8.01 15.46 8.79
CA GLY A 177 8.12 15.70 7.35
C GLY A 177 8.54 14.43 6.62
N ASN A 178 7.64 13.83 5.85
CA ASN A 178 8.00 12.71 4.97
C ASN A 178 8.69 13.22 3.70
N GLN A 179 10.02 13.17 3.66
CA GLN A 179 10.82 13.62 2.52
C GLN A 179 11.12 12.49 1.53
N ALA A 180 11.39 11.29 2.02
CA ALA A 180 11.76 10.16 1.18
C ALA A 180 10.62 9.72 0.24
N PRO A 181 10.92 9.23 -0.98
CA PRO A 181 9.95 8.52 -1.79
C PRO A 181 9.41 7.30 -1.05
N PHE A 182 8.15 6.92 -1.28
CA PHE A 182 7.52 5.79 -0.58
C PHE A 182 8.11 4.42 -0.97
N ASP A 183 8.81 4.32 -2.10
CA ASP A 183 9.53 3.12 -2.51
C ASP A 183 10.92 2.97 -1.88
N PHE A 184 11.23 3.84 -0.91
CA PHE A 184 12.42 3.78 -0.07
C PHE A 184 12.04 3.41 1.37
N ASP A 185 12.78 2.48 1.98
CA ASP A 185 12.54 1.97 3.34
C ASP A 185 12.56 3.07 4.41
N VAL A 186 13.38 4.10 4.26
CA VAL A 186 13.41 5.24 5.18
C VAL A 186 12.11 6.04 5.22
N SER A 187 11.19 5.88 4.26
CA SER A 187 9.90 6.55 4.30
C SER A 187 8.97 5.99 5.38
N VAL A 188 9.16 4.75 5.79
CA VAL A 188 8.30 4.04 6.74
C VAL A 188 8.28 4.70 8.12
N LYS A 189 9.41 5.27 8.56
CA LYS A 189 9.49 6.00 9.84
C LYS A 189 8.70 7.31 9.85
N ASP A 190 8.34 7.84 8.70
CA ASP A 190 7.66 9.13 8.53
C ASP A 190 6.15 8.93 8.27
N ILE A 191 5.69 7.69 8.11
CA ILE A 191 4.29 7.31 7.86
C ILE A 191 3.65 6.88 9.18
#